data_fa54a3210bde0a631b73c1d64857c7f7
#
_entry.id   fa54a3210bde0a631b73c1d64857c7f7
#
_cell.length_a   1.000
_cell.length_b   1.000
_cell.length_c   1.000
_cell.angle_alpha   90.00
_cell.angle_beta   90.00
_cell.angle_gamma   90.00
#
_symmetry.space_group_name_H-M   'P 1'
#
loop_
_entity.id
_entity.type
_entity.pdbx_description
1 polymer ?
#
loop_
_entity_poly.entity_id
_entity_poly.type
_entity_poly.pdbx_seq_one_letter_code
_entity_poly.pdbx_strand_id
1 'polypeptide(L)'
;KAIEKHRGTHIFFPPTAYYTLLDAAKSSTFDLSSLKQILIAAAPVSPAKLKEGIEVFGPVVCQCYGQAEAPMLISMLSPTVLADAVKGKYSERVFSCGEVTSCTDVAILDDDGRRLPIGEKGEICCRGPLVTPGYFEKASATSDVRKYGWHHTGDIGYLDEYNFLYIVDRKKDMIITGGFNVFATEVEAPILEFDEVLECAVIGVPDERWGEKVTAIVVLKVPGSILEENIIEVIKPKLGSVKTPKTIQFWNSIPKTAVGKTDKKLIREEFWKDNNRLIN
;
A
#
# COMPACT_ATOMS: atom_id res chain seq x y z
N LYS A 1 24.91 -15.81 3.60
CA LYS A 1 25.42 -17.09 4.16
C LYS A 1 24.56 -18.29 3.78
N ALA A 2 23.25 -18.38 4.19
CA ALA A 2 22.41 -19.54 3.83
C ALA A 2 22.21 -19.69 2.32
N ILE A 3 21.87 -18.60 1.63
CA ILE A 3 21.70 -18.59 0.16
C ILE A 3 22.96 -19.09 -0.54
N GLU A 4 24.11 -18.54 -0.21
CA GLU A 4 25.41 -18.93 -0.75
C GLU A 4 25.73 -20.40 -0.42
N LYS A 5 25.66 -20.78 0.88
CA LYS A 5 25.96 -22.12 1.35
C LYS A 5 25.12 -23.21 0.69
N HIS A 6 23.82 -22.95 0.52
CA HIS A 6 22.86 -23.94 0.03
C HIS A 6 22.45 -23.70 -1.43
N ARG A 7 23.06 -22.72 -2.11
CA ARG A 7 22.73 -22.35 -3.50
C ARG A 7 21.23 -22.12 -3.69
N GLY A 8 20.61 -21.40 -2.73
CA GLY A 8 19.17 -21.11 -2.75
C GLY A 8 18.79 -20.32 -4.01
N THR A 9 17.72 -20.73 -4.67
CA THR A 9 17.29 -20.16 -5.96
C THR A 9 16.05 -19.29 -5.87
N HIS A 10 15.13 -19.60 -4.98
CA HIS A 10 13.85 -18.89 -4.79
C HIS A 10 13.68 -18.57 -3.32
N ILE A 11 13.24 -17.35 -3.04
CA ILE A 11 13.01 -16.89 -1.67
C ILE A 11 11.78 -15.98 -1.63
N PHE A 12 11.01 -16.10 -0.55
CA PHE A 12 9.88 -15.25 -0.26
C PHE A 12 10.16 -14.37 0.96
N PHE A 13 9.88 -13.07 0.84
CA PHE A 13 10.05 -12.13 1.94
C PHE A 13 8.90 -11.12 2.05
N PRO A 14 8.53 -10.73 3.28
CA PRO A 14 7.88 -9.44 3.49
C PRO A 14 8.89 -8.30 3.27
N PRO A 15 8.43 -7.06 3.01
CA PRO A 15 9.32 -5.93 2.71
C PRO A 15 10.44 -5.69 3.73
N THR A 16 10.15 -5.83 5.02
CA THR A 16 11.15 -5.63 6.09
C THR A 16 12.33 -6.60 5.98
N ALA A 17 12.06 -7.88 5.71
CA ALA A 17 13.10 -8.88 5.52
C ALA A 17 13.84 -8.68 4.19
N TYR A 18 13.13 -8.24 3.14
CA TYR A 18 13.73 -7.85 1.87
C TYR A 18 14.72 -6.68 2.04
N TYR A 19 14.36 -5.64 2.79
CA TYR A 19 15.24 -4.50 3.05
C TYR A 19 16.50 -4.94 3.80
N THR A 20 16.36 -5.81 4.80
CA THR A 20 17.50 -6.40 5.52
C THR A 20 18.43 -7.19 4.58
N LEU A 21 17.86 -7.98 3.65
CA LEU A 21 18.66 -8.68 2.65
C LEU A 21 19.39 -7.71 1.72
N LEU A 22 18.72 -6.65 1.28
CA LEU A 22 19.25 -5.63 0.39
C LEU A 22 20.45 -4.91 1.02
N ASP A 23 20.30 -4.47 2.27
CA ASP A 23 21.37 -3.81 3.03
C ASP A 23 22.56 -4.76 3.28
N ALA A 24 22.28 -6.03 3.61
CA ALA A 24 23.31 -7.04 3.78
C ALA A 24 24.04 -7.37 2.46
N ALA A 25 23.34 -7.37 1.32
CA ALA A 25 23.95 -7.61 0.01
C ALA A 25 24.92 -6.50 -0.39
N LYS A 26 24.58 -5.24 -0.06
CA LYS A 26 25.45 -4.08 -0.34
C LYS A 26 26.71 -4.05 0.53
N SER A 27 26.62 -4.51 1.76
CA SER A 27 27.68 -4.45 2.76
C SER A 27 28.55 -5.71 2.83
N SER A 28 28.28 -6.71 2.00
CA SER A 28 28.97 -8.02 2.06
C SER A 28 29.42 -8.52 0.68
N THR A 29 30.32 -9.49 0.69
CA THR A 29 30.82 -10.17 -0.50
C THR A 29 30.18 -11.55 -0.72
N PHE A 30 28.99 -11.79 -0.18
CA PHE A 30 28.29 -13.07 -0.35
C PHE A 30 27.92 -13.35 -1.81
N ASP A 31 28.19 -14.57 -2.25
CA ASP A 31 27.74 -15.03 -3.56
C ASP A 31 26.22 -15.30 -3.55
N LEU A 32 25.47 -14.40 -4.17
CA LEU A 32 24.02 -14.48 -4.33
C LEU A 32 23.62 -14.87 -5.76
N SER A 33 24.56 -15.24 -6.62
CA SER A 33 24.35 -15.54 -8.04
C SER A 33 23.44 -16.73 -8.31
N SER A 34 23.18 -17.57 -7.30
CA SER A 34 22.21 -18.68 -7.40
C SER A 34 20.75 -18.22 -7.39
N LEU A 35 20.46 -17.00 -6.93
CA LEU A 35 19.09 -16.48 -6.88
C LEU A 35 18.49 -16.34 -8.27
N LYS A 36 17.31 -16.91 -8.45
CA LYS A 36 16.48 -16.82 -9.66
C LYS A 36 15.22 -16.00 -9.42
N GLN A 37 14.76 -15.96 -8.17
CA GLN A 37 13.57 -15.20 -7.80
C GLN A 37 13.61 -14.76 -6.34
N ILE A 38 13.36 -13.47 -6.12
CA ILE A 38 13.07 -12.87 -4.82
C ILE A 38 11.64 -12.37 -4.89
N LEU A 39 10.70 -13.12 -4.31
CA LEU A 39 9.29 -12.77 -4.29
C LEU A 39 8.98 -11.95 -3.04
N ILE A 40 8.40 -10.76 -3.24
CA ILE A 40 8.04 -9.85 -2.15
C ILE A 40 6.52 -9.73 -2.11
N ALA A 41 5.94 -9.87 -0.92
CA ALA A 41 4.50 -9.69 -0.70
C ALA A 41 4.18 -9.30 0.75
N ALA A 42 2.91 -9.33 1.11
CA ALA A 42 2.33 -9.04 2.42
C ALA A 42 2.23 -7.55 2.79
N ALA A 43 3.01 -6.66 2.17
CA ALA A 43 2.87 -5.21 2.36
C ALA A 43 3.41 -4.46 1.13
N PRO A 44 3.06 -3.18 0.94
CA PRO A 44 3.63 -2.36 -0.13
C PRO A 44 5.15 -2.22 0.01
N VAL A 45 5.84 -2.22 -1.14
CA VAL A 45 7.28 -1.93 -1.26
C VAL A 45 7.43 -0.59 -1.95
N SER A 46 8.33 0.27 -1.44
CA SER A 46 8.57 1.53 -2.11
C SER A 46 9.22 1.32 -3.49
N PRO A 47 8.82 2.11 -4.51
CA PRO A 47 9.44 2.04 -5.83
C PRO A 47 10.95 2.22 -5.80
N ALA A 48 11.46 3.06 -4.90
CA ALA A 48 12.90 3.26 -4.70
C ALA A 48 13.60 1.95 -4.29
N LYS A 49 13.01 1.19 -3.37
CA LYS A 49 13.57 -0.10 -2.92
C LYS A 49 13.44 -1.22 -3.95
N LEU A 50 12.44 -1.16 -4.82
CA LEU A 50 12.34 -2.07 -5.98
C LEU A 50 13.45 -1.76 -7.00
N LYS A 51 13.69 -0.49 -7.32
CA LYS A 51 14.78 -0.05 -8.22
C LYS A 51 16.13 -0.49 -7.67
N GLU A 52 16.40 -0.17 -6.41
CA GLU A 52 17.62 -0.56 -5.71
C GLU A 52 17.85 -2.09 -5.74
N GLY A 53 16.78 -2.88 -5.58
CA GLY A 53 16.86 -4.33 -5.67
C GLY A 53 17.20 -4.85 -7.06
N ILE A 54 16.71 -4.22 -8.12
CA ILE A 54 17.10 -4.56 -9.49
C ILE A 54 18.57 -4.23 -9.74
N GLU A 55 19.07 -3.13 -9.19
CA GLU A 55 20.50 -2.74 -9.29
C GLU A 55 21.40 -3.75 -8.58
N VAL A 56 20.99 -4.25 -7.40
CA VAL A 56 21.79 -5.15 -6.56
C VAL A 56 21.68 -6.61 -6.99
N PHE A 57 20.47 -7.09 -7.24
CA PHE A 57 20.22 -8.51 -7.51
C PHE A 57 19.99 -8.84 -8.98
N GLY A 58 19.81 -7.83 -9.84
CA GLY A 58 19.43 -8.02 -11.23
C GLY A 58 17.92 -8.34 -11.37
N PRO A 59 17.52 -8.87 -12.56
CA PRO A 59 16.10 -9.09 -12.92
C PRO A 59 15.54 -10.37 -12.26
N VAL A 60 15.71 -10.49 -10.94
CA VAL A 60 15.20 -11.61 -10.13
C VAL A 60 14.19 -11.16 -9.06
N VAL A 61 14.05 -9.84 -8.88
CA VAL A 61 13.10 -9.24 -7.92
C VAL A 61 11.72 -9.17 -8.55
N CYS A 62 10.71 -9.61 -7.81
CA CYS A 62 9.32 -9.49 -8.19
C CYS A 62 8.45 -9.26 -6.96
N GLN A 63 7.26 -8.73 -7.16
CA GLN A 63 6.26 -8.62 -6.09
C GLN A 63 4.92 -9.19 -6.53
N CYS A 64 4.11 -9.62 -5.55
CA CYS A 64 2.74 -10.02 -5.80
C CYS A 64 1.79 -9.39 -4.80
N TYR A 65 0.54 -9.29 -5.22
CA TYR A 65 -0.57 -8.83 -4.40
C TYR A 65 -1.57 -9.95 -4.19
N GLY A 66 -2.06 -10.00 -2.98
CA GLY A 66 -3.12 -10.89 -2.52
C GLY A 66 -3.38 -10.71 -1.04
N GLN A 67 -4.32 -11.44 -0.53
CA GLN A 67 -4.70 -11.45 0.89
C GLN A 67 -5.00 -12.90 1.30
N ALA A 68 -5.31 -13.14 2.58
CA ALA A 68 -5.59 -14.49 3.06
C ALA A 68 -6.76 -15.16 2.32
N GLU A 69 -7.73 -14.36 1.92
CA GLU A 69 -8.94 -14.77 1.21
C GLU A 69 -8.70 -15.08 -0.28
N ALA A 70 -7.65 -14.53 -0.87
CA ALA A 70 -7.21 -14.76 -2.25
C ALA A 70 -5.67 -14.70 -2.28
N PRO A 71 -4.98 -15.83 -1.96
CA PRO A 71 -3.56 -15.80 -1.63
C PRO A 71 -2.65 -15.41 -2.79
N MET A 72 -1.82 -14.41 -2.57
CA MET A 72 -0.64 -14.00 -3.33
C MET A 72 -0.83 -13.65 -4.81
N LEU A 73 -1.75 -14.31 -5.54
CA LEU A 73 -1.78 -14.29 -6.99
C LEU A 73 -3.00 -13.55 -7.57
N ILE A 74 -3.49 -12.51 -6.91
CA ILE A 74 -4.43 -11.58 -7.54
C ILE A 74 -3.71 -10.84 -8.68
N SER A 75 -2.51 -10.30 -8.39
CA SER A 75 -1.63 -9.74 -9.43
C SER A 75 -0.16 -10.01 -9.13
N MET A 76 0.69 -9.91 -10.16
CA MET A 76 2.14 -10.14 -10.05
C MET A 76 2.92 -9.18 -10.94
N LEU A 77 3.84 -8.43 -10.35
CA LEU A 77 4.85 -7.66 -11.06
C LEU A 77 6.07 -8.56 -11.28
N SER A 78 6.16 -9.14 -12.48
CA SER A 78 7.19 -10.11 -12.81
C SER A 78 8.60 -9.49 -12.81
N PRO A 79 9.66 -10.29 -12.63
CA PRO A 79 11.04 -9.79 -12.63
C PRO A 79 11.41 -9.05 -13.91
N THR A 80 10.95 -9.55 -15.06
CA THR A 80 11.24 -8.94 -16.37
C THR A 80 10.57 -7.59 -16.50
N VAL A 81 9.26 -7.50 -16.17
CA VAL A 81 8.50 -6.25 -16.24
C VAL A 81 9.06 -5.21 -15.29
N LEU A 82 9.41 -5.61 -14.06
CA LEU A 82 10.03 -4.70 -13.09
C LEU A 82 11.40 -4.20 -13.57
N ALA A 83 12.25 -5.08 -14.12
CA ALA A 83 13.55 -4.67 -14.65
C ALA A 83 13.42 -3.73 -15.85
N ASP A 84 12.45 -3.96 -16.75
CA ASP A 84 12.15 -3.08 -17.87
C ASP A 84 11.67 -1.70 -17.38
N ALA A 85 10.79 -1.67 -16.38
CA ALA A 85 10.28 -0.43 -15.80
C ALA A 85 11.40 0.40 -15.12
N VAL A 86 12.31 -0.26 -14.41
CA VAL A 86 13.48 0.40 -13.81
C VAL A 86 14.40 1.00 -14.86
N LYS A 87 14.53 0.37 -16.03
CA LYS A 87 15.31 0.87 -17.17
C LYS A 87 14.59 1.95 -17.98
N GLY A 88 13.39 2.36 -17.57
CA GLY A 88 12.62 3.43 -18.20
C GLY A 88 11.60 2.98 -19.25
N LYS A 89 11.46 1.68 -19.51
CA LYS A 89 10.43 1.14 -20.39
C LYS A 89 9.15 0.91 -19.59
N TYR A 90 8.13 1.73 -19.82
CA TYR A 90 6.89 1.72 -19.02
C TYR A 90 7.18 1.95 -17.52
N SER A 91 7.92 3.03 -17.22
CA SER A 91 8.44 3.32 -15.89
C SER A 91 7.36 3.45 -14.81
N GLU A 92 6.12 3.77 -15.19
CA GLU A 92 4.94 3.82 -14.32
C GLU A 92 4.61 2.47 -13.68
N ARG A 93 4.96 1.34 -14.32
CA ARG A 93 4.67 -0.02 -13.81
C ARG A 93 5.39 -0.35 -12.50
N VAL A 94 6.44 0.38 -12.16
CA VAL A 94 7.11 0.23 -10.85
C VAL A 94 6.21 0.59 -9.67
N PHE A 95 5.15 1.38 -9.92
CA PHE A 95 4.14 1.77 -8.93
C PHE A 95 2.96 0.80 -8.86
N SER A 96 2.85 -0.14 -9.81
CA SER A 96 1.79 -1.15 -9.81
C SER A 96 2.11 -2.31 -8.87
N CYS A 97 1.10 -3.05 -8.44
CA CYS A 97 1.27 -4.35 -7.82
C CYS A 97 1.35 -5.50 -8.84
N GLY A 98 1.43 -5.16 -10.13
CA GLY A 98 1.64 -6.07 -11.25
C GLY A 98 0.39 -6.34 -12.08
N GLU A 99 0.56 -7.16 -13.09
CA GLU A 99 -0.49 -7.61 -14.00
C GLU A 99 -1.40 -8.61 -13.28
N VAL A 100 -2.72 -8.54 -13.51
CA VAL A 100 -3.69 -9.51 -13.01
C VAL A 100 -3.33 -10.90 -13.54
N THR A 101 -3.30 -11.89 -12.65
CA THR A 101 -2.92 -13.25 -13.05
C THR A 101 -4.09 -14.02 -13.63
N SER A 102 -3.79 -15.12 -14.33
CA SER A 102 -4.82 -16.05 -14.83
C SER A 102 -5.52 -16.87 -13.73
N CYS A 103 -5.09 -16.74 -12.48
CA CYS A 103 -5.66 -17.47 -11.34
C CYS A 103 -6.95 -16.85 -10.82
N THR A 104 -7.29 -15.62 -11.23
CA THR A 104 -8.46 -14.90 -10.74
C THR A 104 -8.95 -13.86 -11.74
N ASP A 105 -10.26 -13.62 -11.77
CA ASP A 105 -10.84 -12.43 -12.41
C ASP A 105 -10.75 -11.27 -11.44
N VAL A 106 -10.41 -10.08 -11.93
CA VAL A 106 -10.40 -8.83 -11.16
C VAL A 106 -11.33 -7.80 -11.82
N ALA A 107 -12.04 -7.06 -11.00
CA ALA A 107 -12.82 -5.91 -11.42
C ALA A 107 -12.67 -4.79 -10.40
N ILE A 108 -12.77 -3.56 -10.88
CA ILE A 108 -12.90 -2.37 -10.03
C ILE A 108 -14.38 -2.03 -9.95
N LEU A 109 -14.94 -2.01 -8.76
CA LEU A 109 -16.37 -1.80 -8.55
C LEU A 109 -16.65 -0.51 -7.76
N ASP A 110 -17.79 0.11 -8.09
CA ASP A 110 -18.40 1.14 -7.24
C ASP A 110 -19.16 0.52 -6.06
N ASP A 111 -19.77 1.36 -5.21
CA ASP A 111 -20.52 0.91 -4.05
C ASP A 111 -21.85 0.20 -4.41
N ASP A 112 -22.34 0.38 -5.64
CA ASP A 112 -23.52 -0.31 -6.19
C ASP A 112 -23.16 -1.66 -6.86
N GLY A 113 -21.88 -2.03 -6.91
CA GLY A 113 -21.38 -3.26 -7.53
C GLY A 113 -21.26 -3.17 -9.06
N ARG A 114 -21.29 -1.97 -9.65
CA ARG A 114 -21.08 -1.77 -11.08
C ARG A 114 -19.57 -1.69 -11.38
N ARG A 115 -19.18 -2.28 -12.49
CA ARG A 115 -17.77 -2.16 -12.96
C ARG A 115 -17.49 -0.74 -13.40
N LEU A 116 -16.39 -0.20 -12.90
CA LEU A 116 -15.85 1.08 -13.32
C LEU A 116 -14.98 0.93 -14.58
N PRO A 117 -14.91 1.98 -15.42
CA PRO A 117 -13.99 2.05 -16.55
C PRO A 117 -12.52 1.93 -16.15
N ILE A 118 -11.68 1.60 -17.12
CA ILE A 118 -10.21 1.58 -16.96
C ILE A 118 -9.72 2.97 -16.50
N GLY A 119 -8.82 2.98 -15.52
CA GLY A 119 -8.26 4.19 -14.92
C GLY A 119 -9.10 4.80 -13.80
N GLU A 120 -10.37 4.43 -13.67
CA GLU A 120 -11.22 4.90 -12.58
C GLU A 120 -10.95 4.12 -11.28
N LYS A 121 -10.94 4.86 -10.17
CA LYS A 121 -10.67 4.32 -8.83
C LYS A 121 -11.95 3.81 -8.16
N GLY A 122 -11.91 2.57 -7.69
CA GLY A 122 -12.97 1.93 -6.93
C GLY A 122 -12.44 0.76 -6.12
N GLU A 123 -13.33 -0.03 -5.54
CA GLU A 123 -12.93 -1.19 -4.77
C GLU A 123 -12.41 -2.30 -5.68
N ILE A 124 -11.23 -2.81 -5.35
CA ILE A 124 -10.66 -3.99 -6.01
C ILE A 124 -11.47 -5.20 -5.57
N CYS A 125 -12.10 -5.86 -6.53
CA CYS A 125 -12.88 -7.06 -6.29
C CYS A 125 -12.35 -8.21 -7.14
N CYS A 126 -12.35 -9.42 -6.59
CA CYS A 126 -11.85 -10.59 -7.29
C CYS A 126 -12.80 -11.78 -7.15
N ARG A 127 -12.72 -12.72 -8.10
CA ARG A 127 -13.46 -13.99 -8.09
C ARG A 127 -12.68 -15.06 -8.85
N GLY A 128 -13.01 -16.31 -8.61
CA GLY A 128 -12.39 -17.46 -9.28
C GLY A 128 -11.84 -18.48 -8.28
N PRO A 129 -11.11 -19.47 -8.76
CA PRO A 129 -10.67 -20.61 -7.94
C PRO A 129 -9.65 -20.22 -6.85
N LEU A 130 -9.00 -19.06 -6.97
CA LEU A 130 -8.08 -18.54 -5.96
C LEU A 130 -8.80 -18.08 -4.69
N VAL A 131 -10.08 -17.68 -4.80
CA VAL A 131 -10.83 -17.08 -3.70
C VAL A 131 -11.35 -18.14 -2.74
N THR A 132 -11.05 -17.99 -1.43
CA THR A 132 -11.53 -18.87 -0.37
C THR A 132 -13.06 -19.09 -0.43
N PRO A 133 -13.59 -20.24 -0.05
CA PRO A 133 -15.05 -20.44 0.06
C PRO A 133 -15.70 -19.59 1.16
N GLY A 134 -14.96 -19.07 2.12
CA GLY A 134 -15.47 -18.21 3.18
C GLY A 134 -14.72 -18.37 4.50
N TYR A 135 -15.16 -17.66 5.51
CA TYR A 135 -14.64 -17.75 6.88
C TYR A 135 -15.31 -18.91 7.61
N PHE A 136 -14.51 -19.74 8.23
CA PHE A 136 -15.00 -20.93 8.97
C PHE A 136 -15.98 -20.50 10.08
N GLU A 137 -17.19 -21.08 10.06
CA GLU A 137 -18.28 -20.80 11.00
C GLU A 137 -18.68 -19.32 11.17
N LYS A 138 -18.39 -18.48 10.15
CA LYS A 138 -18.71 -17.04 10.16
C LYS A 138 -19.45 -16.64 8.89
N ALA A 139 -20.69 -17.12 8.76
CA ALA A 139 -21.52 -16.87 7.57
C ALA A 139 -21.78 -15.37 7.32
N SER A 140 -22.04 -14.59 8.38
CA SER A 140 -22.23 -13.14 8.26
C SER A 140 -20.99 -12.45 7.71
N ALA A 141 -19.83 -12.68 8.31
CA ALA A 141 -18.58 -12.09 7.84
C ALA A 141 -18.24 -12.52 6.40
N THR A 142 -18.60 -13.76 6.02
CA THR A 142 -18.45 -14.22 4.63
C THR A 142 -19.36 -13.46 3.69
N SER A 143 -20.63 -13.24 4.09
CA SER A 143 -21.61 -12.48 3.31
C SER A 143 -21.18 -11.01 3.14
N ASP A 144 -20.59 -10.41 4.17
CA ASP A 144 -20.16 -9.01 4.16
C ASP A 144 -19.10 -8.72 3.11
N VAL A 145 -18.17 -9.69 2.89
CA VAL A 145 -17.11 -9.58 1.88
C VAL A 145 -17.48 -10.18 0.53
N ARG A 146 -18.69 -10.75 0.39
CA ARG A 146 -19.17 -11.38 -0.84
C ARG A 146 -20.44 -10.72 -1.31
N LYS A 147 -20.29 -9.69 -2.10
CA LYS A 147 -21.42 -8.95 -2.68
C LYS A 147 -21.32 -8.96 -4.21
N TYR A 148 -22.45 -8.88 -4.89
CA TYR A 148 -22.55 -8.77 -6.34
C TYR A 148 -21.81 -9.87 -7.12
N GLY A 149 -21.59 -11.05 -6.50
CA GLY A 149 -20.86 -12.17 -7.11
C GLY A 149 -19.33 -12.02 -7.07
N TRP A 150 -18.80 -11.10 -6.28
CA TRP A 150 -17.38 -10.83 -6.11
C TRP A 150 -16.95 -10.92 -4.65
N HIS A 151 -15.68 -11.27 -4.44
CA HIS A 151 -15.02 -11.04 -3.17
C HIS A 151 -14.48 -9.61 -3.13
N HIS A 152 -14.93 -8.85 -2.16
CA HIS A 152 -14.53 -7.47 -1.91
C HIS A 152 -13.26 -7.45 -1.06
N THR A 153 -12.15 -6.94 -1.62
CA THR A 153 -10.85 -6.99 -0.93
C THR A 153 -10.72 -5.94 0.16
N GLY A 154 -11.56 -4.89 0.12
CA GLY A 154 -11.41 -3.72 0.96
C GLY A 154 -10.22 -2.83 0.58
N ASP A 155 -9.54 -3.11 -0.53
CA ASP A 155 -8.52 -2.25 -1.12
C ASP A 155 -9.13 -1.41 -2.25
N ILE A 156 -8.76 -0.15 -2.34
CA ILE A 156 -9.14 0.75 -3.42
C ILE A 156 -8.01 0.80 -4.44
N GLY A 157 -8.36 0.74 -5.72
CA GLY A 157 -7.38 0.78 -6.79
C GLY A 157 -7.99 1.01 -8.16
N TYR A 158 -7.20 0.86 -9.19
CA TYR A 158 -7.62 0.92 -10.58
C TYR A 158 -6.80 -0.04 -11.46
N LEU A 159 -7.34 -0.37 -12.62
CA LEU A 159 -6.65 -1.10 -13.68
C LEU A 159 -6.25 -0.14 -14.80
N ASP A 160 -5.07 -0.33 -15.39
CA ASP A 160 -4.71 0.32 -16.64
C ASP A 160 -5.15 -0.49 -17.88
N GLU A 161 -4.93 0.05 -19.07
CA GLU A 161 -5.29 -0.59 -20.35
C GLU A 161 -4.53 -1.91 -20.64
N TYR A 162 -3.44 -2.17 -19.90
CA TYR A 162 -2.63 -3.38 -20.00
C TYR A 162 -2.91 -4.37 -18.87
N ASN A 163 -3.99 -4.16 -18.10
CA ASN A 163 -4.40 -5.01 -16.99
C ASN A 163 -3.42 -5.02 -15.80
N PHE A 164 -2.61 -3.96 -15.64
CA PHE A 164 -1.83 -3.74 -14.42
C PHE A 164 -2.72 -3.14 -13.35
N LEU A 165 -2.59 -3.69 -12.14
CA LEU A 165 -3.36 -3.27 -10.97
C LEU A 165 -2.55 -2.30 -10.13
N TYR A 166 -3.16 -1.17 -9.78
CA TYR A 166 -2.59 -0.13 -8.93
C TYR A 166 -3.43 0.00 -7.67
N ILE A 167 -2.84 -0.26 -6.51
CA ILE A 167 -3.49 -0.06 -5.21
C ILE A 167 -3.27 1.38 -4.79
N VAL A 168 -4.36 2.05 -4.43
CA VAL A 168 -4.33 3.45 -3.98
C VAL A 168 -4.40 3.55 -2.47
N ASP A 169 -5.35 2.84 -1.83
CA ASP A 169 -5.54 2.88 -0.37
C ASP A 169 -6.41 1.70 0.11
N ARG A 170 -6.69 1.67 1.40
CA ARG A 170 -7.73 0.84 2.02
C ARG A 170 -9.07 1.57 2.06
N LYS A 171 -10.15 0.89 1.70
CA LYS A 171 -11.52 1.46 1.75
C LYS A 171 -11.84 2.04 3.14
N LYS A 172 -11.49 1.32 4.20
CA LYS A 172 -11.68 1.74 5.60
C LYS A 172 -10.79 2.90 6.06
N ASP A 173 -9.73 3.20 5.32
CA ASP A 173 -8.76 4.27 5.64
C ASP A 173 -9.00 5.52 4.79
N MET A 174 -9.93 5.45 3.84
CA MET A 174 -10.37 6.57 3.02
C MET A 174 -11.06 7.62 3.91
N ILE A 175 -10.70 8.87 3.72
CA ILE A 175 -11.21 10.01 4.49
C ILE A 175 -12.32 10.69 3.68
N ILE A 176 -13.49 10.84 4.28
CA ILE A 176 -14.63 11.50 3.64
C ILE A 176 -14.75 12.93 4.17
N THR A 177 -14.18 13.88 3.44
CA THR A 177 -14.11 15.29 3.85
C THR A 177 -14.92 16.18 2.92
N GLY A 178 -16.00 16.80 3.42
CA GLY A 178 -16.85 17.68 2.62
C GLY A 178 -17.47 17.02 1.39
N GLY A 179 -17.73 15.71 1.45
CA GLY A 179 -18.27 14.92 0.34
C GLY A 179 -17.21 14.44 -0.68
N PHE A 180 -15.94 14.69 -0.43
CA PHE A 180 -14.84 14.22 -1.26
C PHE A 180 -14.12 13.02 -0.63
N ASN A 181 -13.79 12.04 -1.44
CA ASN A 181 -12.96 10.92 -1.04
C ASN A 181 -11.49 11.32 -1.13
N VAL A 182 -10.79 11.30 0.01
CA VAL A 182 -9.36 11.56 0.11
C VAL A 182 -8.66 10.29 0.54
N PHE A 183 -7.71 9.85 -0.27
CA PHE A 183 -6.91 8.67 0.03
C PHE A 183 -5.71 9.08 0.89
N ALA A 184 -5.59 8.44 2.04
CA ALA A 184 -4.54 8.77 3.01
C ALA A 184 -3.14 8.66 2.40
N THR A 185 -2.89 7.64 1.59
CA THR A 185 -1.60 7.41 0.91
C THR A 185 -1.22 8.52 -0.08
N GLU A 186 -2.21 9.14 -0.77
CA GLU A 186 -1.95 10.28 -1.65
C GLU A 186 -1.45 11.51 -0.89
N VAL A 187 -1.83 11.63 0.38
CA VAL A 187 -1.42 12.72 1.25
C VAL A 187 -0.10 12.39 1.96
N GLU A 188 0.10 11.13 2.33
CA GLU A 188 1.33 10.64 2.97
C GLU A 188 2.54 10.76 2.04
N ALA A 189 2.37 10.44 0.75
CA ALA A 189 3.47 10.39 -0.21
C ALA A 189 4.29 11.68 -0.29
N PRO A 190 3.73 12.88 -0.53
CA PRO A 190 4.50 14.12 -0.58
C PRO A 190 5.05 14.58 0.77
N ILE A 191 4.46 14.13 1.90
CA ILE A 191 5.00 14.40 3.24
C ILE A 191 6.25 13.55 3.49
N LEU A 192 6.27 12.31 3.01
CA LEU A 192 7.41 11.41 3.13
C LEU A 192 8.59 11.79 2.20
N GLU A 193 8.40 12.73 1.26
CA GLU A 193 9.48 13.28 0.44
C GLU A 193 10.41 14.23 1.20
N PHE A 194 9.99 14.74 2.39
CA PHE A 194 10.84 15.61 3.20
C PHE A 194 11.95 14.81 3.89
N ASP A 195 13.17 15.31 3.77
CA ASP A 195 14.35 14.68 4.39
C ASP A 195 14.25 14.60 5.92
N GLU A 196 13.54 15.51 6.55
CA GLU A 196 13.33 15.58 8.01
C GLU A 196 12.33 14.54 8.51
N VAL A 197 11.46 14.04 7.64
CA VAL A 197 10.39 13.11 8.01
C VAL A 197 10.92 11.68 8.06
N LEU A 198 10.64 11.00 9.18
CA LEU A 198 10.93 9.57 9.37
C LEU A 198 9.73 8.69 9.00
N GLU A 199 8.54 9.06 9.51
CA GLU A 199 7.28 8.34 9.29
C GLU A 199 6.12 9.32 9.17
N CYS A 200 5.09 8.91 8.42
CA CYS A 200 3.84 9.66 8.29
C CYS A 200 2.66 8.70 8.28
N ALA A 201 1.57 9.10 8.93
CA ALA A 201 0.27 8.45 8.83
C ALA A 201 -0.82 9.53 8.71
N VAL A 202 -1.70 9.39 7.73
CA VAL A 202 -2.82 10.32 7.52
C VAL A 202 -4.13 9.64 7.84
N ILE A 203 -4.97 10.33 8.60
CA ILE A 203 -6.28 9.85 9.04
C ILE A 203 -7.35 10.94 8.91
N GLY A 204 -8.62 10.51 8.85
CA GLY A 204 -9.77 11.36 9.07
C GLY A 204 -10.03 11.54 10.55
N VAL A 205 -10.16 12.79 10.99
CA VAL A 205 -10.52 13.16 12.36
C VAL A 205 -11.88 13.88 12.32
N PRO A 206 -12.79 13.62 13.28
CA PRO A 206 -14.11 14.25 13.29
C PRO A 206 -14.03 15.78 13.16
N ASP A 207 -14.87 16.34 12.33
CA ASP A 207 -14.97 17.77 12.09
C ASP A 207 -16.43 18.16 11.84
N GLU A 208 -16.92 19.19 12.56
CA GLU A 208 -18.33 19.61 12.49
C GLU A 208 -18.72 20.14 11.10
N ARG A 209 -17.78 20.77 10.40
CA ARG A 209 -18.02 21.40 9.09
C ARG A 209 -17.87 20.41 7.94
N TRP A 210 -16.86 19.55 8.01
CA TRP A 210 -16.45 18.69 6.88
C TRP A 210 -16.84 17.22 7.06
N GLY A 211 -17.40 16.84 8.22
CA GLY A 211 -17.60 15.45 8.64
C GLY A 211 -16.31 14.86 9.15
N GLU A 212 -15.31 14.81 8.31
CA GLU A 212 -13.92 14.48 8.66
C GLU A 212 -12.97 15.54 8.14
N LYS A 213 -11.94 15.88 8.90
CA LYS A 213 -10.79 16.68 8.44
C LYS A 213 -9.57 15.80 8.23
N VAL A 214 -8.85 16.04 7.14
CA VAL A 214 -7.58 15.38 6.87
C VAL A 214 -6.55 15.83 7.90
N THR A 215 -6.00 14.87 8.65
CA THR A 215 -5.00 15.12 9.69
C THR A 215 -3.79 14.20 9.45
N ALA A 216 -2.59 14.78 9.43
CA ALA A 216 -1.35 14.03 9.30
C ALA A 216 -0.68 13.89 10.67
N ILE A 217 -0.24 12.67 10.98
CA ILE A 217 0.62 12.36 12.13
C ILE A 217 2.02 12.13 11.57
N VAL A 218 2.98 12.94 11.98
CA VAL A 218 4.34 12.92 11.43
C VAL A 218 5.35 12.65 12.54
N VAL A 219 6.29 11.75 12.27
CA VAL A 219 7.47 11.54 13.12
C VAL A 219 8.67 12.11 12.41
N LEU A 220 9.39 13.00 13.09
CA LEU A 220 10.60 13.62 12.55
C LEU A 220 11.84 12.81 12.94
N LYS A 221 12.85 12.79 12.06
CA LYS A 221 14.17 12.21 12.36
C LYS A 221 14.88 12.94 13.50
N VAL A 222 14.70 14.27 13.52
CA VAL A 222 15.18 15.15 14.60
C VAL A 222 13.99 16.02 15.04
N PRO A 223 13.55 15.96 16.30
CA PRO A 223 12.43 16.75 16.78
C PRO A 223 12.66 18.24 16.54
N GLY A 224 11.64 18.93 15.99
CA GLY A 224 11.68 20.36 15.73
C GLY A 224 12.48 20.80 14.49
N SER A 225 12.93 19.85 13.64
CA SER A 225 13.69 20.18 12.43
C SER A 225 12.88 20.86 11.33
N ILE A 226 11.54 20.76 11.36
CA ILE A 226 10.63 21.40 10.42
C ILE A 226 9.32 21.76 11.12
N LEU A 227 8.64 22.81 10.66
CA LEU A 227 7.35 23.26 11.18
C LEU A 227 6.21 22.76 10.29
N GLU A 228 5.00 22.68 10.84
CA GLU A 228 3.78 22.30 10.13
C GLU A 228 3.55 23.17 8.89
N GLU A 229 3.70 24.49 9.04
CA GLU A 229 3.47 25.46 7.97
C GLU A 229 4.38 25.21 6.77
N ASN A 230 5.65 24.84 7.00
CA ASN A 230 6.61 24.55 5.94
C ASN A 230 6.18 23.32 5.12
N ILE A 231 5.69 22.29 5.80
CA ILE A 231 5.19 21.10 5.10
C ILE A 231 3.94 21.45 4.28
N ILE A 232 2.96 22.14 4.90
CA ILE A 232 1.71 22.53 4.25
C ILE A 232 1.97 23.40 3.02
N GLU A 233 2.86 24.39 3.11
CA GLU A 233 3.20 25.29 2.01
C GLU A 233 3.70 24.53 0.78
N VAL A 234 4.54 23.52 0.96
CA VAL A 234 5.14 22.74 -0.13
C VAL A 234 4.15 21.74 -0.72
N ILE A 235 3.32 21.08 0.12
CA ILE A 235 2.40 20.03 -0.39
C ILE A 235 1.10 20.58 -0.96
N LYS A 236 0.64 21.75 -0.51
CA LYS A 236 -0.64 22.35 -0.93
C LYS A 236 -0.76 22.57 -2.45
N PRO A 237 0.26 23.05 -3.18
CA PRO A 237 0.20 23.15 -4.63
C PRO A 237 0.05 21.79 -5.34
N LYS A 238 0.60 20.72 -4.75
CA LYS A 238 0.54 19.36 -5.31
C LYS A 238 -0.82 18.70 -5.04
N LEU A 239 -1.38 18.89 -3.85
CA LEU A 239 -2.58 18.19 -3.37
C LEU A 239 -3.89 18.94 -3.58
N GLY A 240 -3.82 20.27 -3.73
CA GLY A 240 -5.00 21.14 -3.70
C GLY A 240 -5.59 21.29 -2.30
N SER A 241 -6.55 22.20 -2.15
CA SER A 241 -7.08 22.60 -0.85
C SER A 241 -7.85 21.50 -0.10
N VAL A 242 -8.48 20.57 -0.83
CA VAL A 242 -9.30 19.50 -0.23
C VAL A 242 -8.42 18.46 0.44
N LYS A 243 -7.41 17.95 -0.26
CA LYS A 243 -6.53 16.86 0.20
C LYS A 243 -5.45 17.33 1.17
N THR A 244 -5.08 18.63 1.16
CA THR A 244 -4.08 19.16 2.08
C THR A 244 -4.54 18.98 3.52
N PRO A 245 -3.71 18.41 4.40
CA PRO A 245 -4.02 18.31 5.82
C PRO A 245 -4.42 19.63 6.43
N LYS A 246 -5.45 19.62 7.27
CA LYS A 246 -5.89 20.79 8.04
C LYS A 246 -5.08 20.94 9.33
N THR A 247 -4.42 19.86 9.73
CA THR A 247 -3.60 19.79 10.93
C THR A 247 -2.48 18.76 10.70
N ILE A 248 -1.27 19.10 11.11
CA ILE A 248 -0.15 18.17 11.22
C ILE A 248 0.21 18.06 12.70
N GLN A 249 0.26 16.86 13.23
CA GLN A 249 0.73 16.61 14.60
C GLN A 249 2.06 15.88 14.56
N PHE A 250 3.02 16.37 15.31
CA PHE A 250 4.31 15.69 15.48
C PHE A 250 4.26 14.77 16.68
N TRP A 251 4.48 13.47 16.42
CA TRP A 251 4.53 12.42 17.44
C TRP A 251 5.95 11.85 17.55
N ASN A 252 6.25 11.23 18.69
CA ASN A 252 7.54 10.54 18.88
C ASN A 252 7.59 9.19 18.16
N SER A 253 6.45 8.54 17.95
CA SER A 253 6.34 7.28 17.22
C SER A 253 4.91 7.05 16.72
N ILE A 254 4.76 6.30 15.65
CA ILE A 254 3.46 5.85 15.11
C ILE A 254 3.20 4.43 15.59
N PRO A 255 2.00 4.12 16.15
CA PRO A 255 1.61 2.76 16.54
C PRO A 255 1.74 1.78 15.38
N LYS A 256 2.22 0.58 15.68
CA LYS A 256 2.39 -0.50 14.70
C LYS A 256 1.58 -1.74 15.12
N THR A 257 1.06 -2.44 14.13
CA THR A 257 0.48 -3.78 14.31
C THR A 257 1.58 -4.81 14.67
N ALA A 258 1.18 -5.99 15.12
CA ALA A 258 2.11 -7.09 15.42
C ALA A 258 3.01 -7.50 14.23
N VAL A 259 2.59 -7.20 13.00
CA VAL A 259 3.36 -7.47 11.77
C VAL A 259 4.12 -6.24 11.27
N GLY A 260 4.25 -5.16 12.08
CA GLY A 260 5.06 -3.98 11.80
C GLY A 260 4.41 -2.94 10.88
N LYS A 261 3.12 -3.08 10.51
CA LYS A 261 2.38 -2.09 9.71
C LYS A 261 1.87 -0.96 10.60
N THR A 262 1.73 0.25 10.05
CA THR A 262 1.05 1.37 10.73
C THR A 262 -0.36 0.97 11.17
N ASP A 263 -0.66 1.14 12.44
CA ASP A 263 -2.00 0.86 13.01
C ASP A 263 -2.84 2.14 13.03
N LYS A 264 -3.43 2.47 11.88
CA LYS A 264 -4.30 3.64 11.76
C LYS A 264 -5.53 3.56 12.65
N LYS A 265 -5.95 2.36 13.06
CA LYS A 265 -7.07 2.18 13.98
C LYS A 265 -6.72 2.75 15.35
N LEU A 266 -5.56 2.38 15.91
CA LEU A 266 -5.10 2.92 17.20
C LEU A 266 -4.88 4.43 17.14
N ILE A 267 -4.37 4.96 16.01
CA ILE A 267 -4.24 6.41 15.85
C ILE A 267 -5.62 7.08 15.89
N ARG A 268 -6.60 6.56 15.16
CA ARG A 268 -7.98 7.12 15.16
C ARG A 268 -8.60 7.09 16.55
N GLU A 269 -8.42 6.02 17.32
CA GLU A 269 -8.98 5.89 18.67
C GLU A 269 -8.61 7.08 19.57
N GLU A 270 -7.43 7.71 19.41
CA GLU A 270 -7.05 8.90 20.16
C GLU A 270 -7.95 10.12 19.87
N PHE A 271 -8.48 10.23 18.65
CA PHE A 271 -9.28 11.39 18.21
C PHE A 271 -10.79 11.14 18.24
N TRP A 272 -11.22 9.88 18.29
CA TRP A 272 -12.63 9.51 18.22
C TRP A 272 -13.23 9.14 19.58
N LYS A 273 -12.44 9.17 20.68
CA LYS A 273 -12.86 8.78 22.03
C LYS A 273 -14.10 9.53 22.54
N ASP A 274 -14.31 10.76 22.12
CA ASP A 274 -15.42 11.61 22.56
C ASP A 274 -16.59 11.69 21.57
N ASN A 275 -16.50 11.05 20.43
CA ASN A 275 -17.53 11.06 19.40
C ASN A 275 -18.17 9.67 19.26
N ASN A 276 -19.44 9.55 19.69
CA ASN A 276 -20.29 8.33 19.56
C ASN A 276 -20.63 7.95 18.10
N ARG A 277 -19.87 8.31 17.11
CA ARG A 277 -19.99 7.79 15.75
C ARG A 277 -19.27 6.46 15.67
N LEU A 278 -20.03 5.37 15.53
CA LEU A 278 -19.53 4.05 15.18
C LEU A 278 -18.60 4.17 13.97
N ILE A 279 -17.33 3.85 14.18
CA ILE A 279 -16.37 3.67 13.10
C ILE A 279 -16.82 2.41 12.37
N ASN A 280 -17.38 2.55 11.19
CA ASN A 280 -17.72 1.44 10.30
C ASN A 280 -16.46 0.81 9.73
#